data_98baea3dde4451847c875754dcbb58fb
#
_entry.id   98baea3dde4451847c875754dcbb58fb
#
_cell.length_a   1.000
_cell.length_b   1.000
_cell.length_c   1.000
_cell.angle_alpha   90.00
_cell.angle_beta   90.00
_cell.angle_gamma   90.00
#
_symmetry.space_group_name_H-M   'P 1'
#
loop_
_entity.id
_entity.type
_entity.pdbx_description
1 polymer ?
#
loop_
_entity_poly.entity_id
_entity_poly.type
_entity_poly.pdbx_seq_one_letter_code
_entity_poly.pdbx_strand_id
1 'polypeptide(L)'
;MLPIPKNISFIEAAAIPETFFTVWTNLFDIGKIKKNDTLLIHGGSSGIGTTAIQLAKYHGCKVIVTVGNKKKEIACRKLGADLVINYKKNNFYIEIMNYTKNLGVNIILDMIGKKYFKDNLSLLRDKGKLLIIAFLTGNISEIDLNLILKNRLVITGSTLRPRTNAEKARIAKIIKKNYWQLLEKKIIKPIIYKTFKLRDVKKAHMLMESSEHIGKIVLYNENLRRNNE
;
A
#
# COMPACT_ATOMS: atom_id res chain seq x y z
N MET A 1 -18.70 6.02 12.99
CA MET A 1 -18.69 4.68 12.36
C MET A 1 -18.97 4.84 10.88
N LEU A 2 -18.32 4.06 10.00
CA LEU A 2 -18.61 4.09 8.55
C LEU A 2 -19.67 3.02 8.24
N PRO A 3 -20.71 3.33 7.46
CA PRO A 3 -21.63 2.31 6.95
C PRO A 3 -20.87 1.40 5.97
N ILE A 4 -21.32 0.18 5.79
CA ILE A 4 -20.80 -0.71 4.75
C ILE A 4 -21.30 -0.18 3.39
N PRO A 5 -20.42 -0.07 2.36
CA PRO A 5 -20.84 0.32 1.03
C PRO A 5 -21.86 -0.69 0.46
N LYS A 6 -22.79 -0.23 -0.35
CA LYS A 6 -23.73 -1.13 -1.05
C LYS A 6 -22.95 -2.13 -1.91
N ASN A 7 -23.47 -3.35 -2.04
CA ASN A 7 -22.86 -4.44 -2.81
C ASN A 7 -21.48 -4.91 -2.33
N ILE A 8 -21.10 -4.59 -1.08
CA ILE A 8 -19.88 -5.05 -0.42
C ILE A 8 -20.28 -5.99 0.73
N SER A 9 -19.74 -7.20 0.72
CA SER A 9 -19.98 -8.18 1.79
C SER A 9 -19.28 -7.78 3.11
N PHE A 10 -19.69 -8.35 4.22
CA PHE A 10 -19.02 -8.16 5.52
C PHE A 10 -17.53 -8.52 5.48
N ILE A 11 -17.17 -9.56 4.73
CA ILE A 11 -15.79 -10.00 4.53
C ILE A 11 -14.99 -8.93 3.79
N GLU A 12 -15.52 -8.39 2.71
CA GLU A 12 -14.88 -7.30 1.96
C GLU A 12 -14.81 -6.03 2.81
N ALA A 13 -15.86 -5.69 3.53
CA ALA A 13 -15.89 -4.52 4.39
C ALA A 13 -14.83 -4.57 5.50
N ALA A 14 -14.57 -5.74 6.08
CA ALA A 14 -13.52 -5.93 7.08
C ALA A 14 -12.10 -5.66 6.55
N ALA A 15 -11.88 -5.79 5.24
CA ALA A 15 -10.59 -5.56 4.60
C ALA A 15 -10.32 -4.09 4.23
N ILE A 16 -11.32 -3.19 4.39
CA ILE A 16 -11.23 -1.79 3.96
C ILE A 16 -10.50 -0.88 4.97
N PRO A 17 -10.84 -0.83 6.28
CA PRO A 17 -10.46 0.27 7.15
C PRO A 17 -8.95 0.48 7.24
N GLU A 18 -8.20 -0.54 7.59
CA GLU A 18 -6.75 -0.43 7.81
C GLU A 18 -6.03 0.00 6.53
N THR A 19 -6.36 -0.63 5.39
CA THR A 19 -5.64 -0.38 4.14
C THR A 19 -5.98 0.98 3.56
N PHE A 20 -7.26 1.35 3.52
CA PHE A 20 -7.68 2.64 2.96
C PHE A 20 -7.24 3.82 3.83
N PHE A 21 -7.32 3.70 5.16
CA PHE A 21 -6.86 4.75 6.07
C PHE A 21 -5.35 4.97 5.95
N THR A 22 -4.57 3.89 5.93
CA THR A 22 -3.11 3.98 5.79
C THR A 22 -2.70 4.53 4.43
N VAL A 23 -3.27 4.03 3.34
CA VAL A 23 -2.95 4.49 1.99
C VAL A 23 -3.35 5.94 1.81
N TRP A 24 -4.58 6.30 2.19
CA TRP A 24 -5.06 7.68 2.04
C TRP A 24 -4.19 8.65 2.85
N THR A 25 -3.93 8.33 4.12
CA THR A 25 -3.09 9.16 4.98
C THR A 25 -1.70 9.39 4.38
N ASN A 26 -1.05 8.31 3.92
CA ASN A 26 0.31 8.43 3.43
C ASN A 26 0.37 9.08 2.05
N LEU A 27 -0.40 8.61 1.08
CA LEU A 27 -0.28 9.11 -0.29
C LEU A 27 -0.91 10.48 -0.47
N PHE A 28 -2.10 10.72 0.11
CA PHE A 28 -2.88 11.93 -0.16
C PHE A 28 -2.71 13.00 0.91
N ASP A 29 -2.77 12.65 2.19
CA ASP A 29 -2.68 13.62 3.29
C ASP A 29 -1.25 14.09 3.56
N ILE A 30 -0.29 13.18 3.67
CA ILE A 30 1.13 13.47 3.92
C ILE A 30 1.89 13.67 2.60
N GLY A 31 1.79 12.68 1.71
CA GLY A 31 2.50 12.64 0.44
C GLY A 31 2.08 13.74 -0.53
N LYS A 32 0.79 14.15 -0.48
CA LYS A 32 0.20 15.13 -1.42
C LYS A 32 0.42 14.71 -2.88
N ILE A 33 0.21 13.42 -3.15
CA ILE A 33 0.38 12.85 -4.48
C ILE A 33 -0.52 13.54 -5.50
N LYS A 34 0.00 13.77 -6.69
CA LYS A 34 -0.69 14.46 -7.78
C LYS A 34 -0.83 13.58 -9.01
N LYS A 35 -1.75 13.92 -9.89
CA LYS A 35 -1.84 13.32 -11.22
C LYS A 35 -0.47 13.40 -11.93
N ASN A 36 -0.11 12.33 -12.64
CA ASN A 36 1.18 12.13 -13.31
C ASN A 36 2.41 11.93 -12.40
N ASP A 37 2.27 12.00 -11.08
CA ASP A 37 3.36 11.59 -10.20
C ASP A 37 3.71 10.11 -10.43
N THR A 38 4.99 9.81 -10.27
CA THR A 38 5.50 8.42 -10.24
C THR A 38 5.62 7.97 -8.81
N LEU A 39 4.88 6.93 -8.46
CA LEU A 39 4.83 6.31 -7.13
C LEU A 39 5.53 4.95 -7.16
N LEU A 40 6.49 4.74 -6.25
CA LEU A 40 7.04 3.42 -5.95
C LEU A 40 6.36 2.86 -4.68
N ILE A 41 5.92 1.62 -4.76
CA ILE A 41 5.33 0.89 -3.63
C ILE A 41 6.15 -0.37 -3.39
N HIS A 42 6.84 -0.45 -2.26
CA HIS A 42 7.43 -1.70 -1.82
C HIS A 42 6.36 -2.63 -1.25
N GLY A 43 6.41 -3.91 -1.64
CA GLY A 43 5.38 -4.87 -1.24
C GLY A 43 4.04 -4.67 -1.95
N GLY A 44 4.06 -4.44 -3.27
CA GLY A 44 2.86 -4.17 -4.09
C GLY A 44 1.72 -5.16 -3.97
N SER A 45 2.01 -6.42 -3.61
CA SER A 45 1.00 -7.46 -3.41
C SER A 45 0.42 -7.54 -2.00
N SER A 46 0.89 -6.75 -1.04
CA SER A 46 0.31 -6.68 0.31
C SER A 46 -1.09 -6.05 0.30
N GLY A 47 -1.81 -6.13 1.41
CA GLY A 47 -3.09 -5.44 1.54
C GLY A 47 -2.97 -3.93 1.30
N ILE A 48 -1.91 -3.30 1.83
CA ILE A 48 -1.60 -1.89 1.58
C ILE A 48 -1.25 -1.67 0.10
N GLY A 49 -0.34 -2.50 -0.46
CA GLY A 49 0.12 -2.35 -1.84
C GLY A 49 -1.01 -2.47 -2.85
N THR A 50 -1.87 -3.49 -2.73
CA THR A 50 -3.01 -3.68 -3.63
C THR A 50 -4.03 -2.53 -3.58
N THR A 51 -4.22 -1.93 -2.41
CA THR A 51 -5.05 -0.73 -2.25
C THR A 51 -4.36 0.51 -2.82
N ALA A 52 -3.06 0.69 -2.55
CA ALA A 52 -2.29 1.83 -3.03
C ALA A 52 -2.20 1.86 -4.58
N ILE A 53 -2.01 0.71 -5.23
CA ILE A 53 -2.04 0.60 -6.69
C ILE A 53 -3.37 1.15 -7.22
N GLN A 54 -4.49 0.64 -6.74
CA GLN A 54 -5.81 1.01 -7.25
C GLN A 54 -6.12 2.50 -7.03
N LEU A 55 -5.86 3.02 -5.83
CA LEU A 55 -6.11 4.43 -5.53
C LEU A 55 -5.19 5.36 -6.33
N ALA A 56 -3.90 5.07 -6.42
CA ALA A 56 -2.97 5.87 -7.20
C ALA A 56 -3.29 5.85 -8.70
N LYS A 57 -3.66 4.69 -9.25
CA LYS A 57 -4.10 4.58 -10.65
C LYS A 57 -5.37 5.36 -10.92
N TYR A 58 -6.35 5.28 -10.02
CA TYR A 58 -7.59 6.08 -10.13
C TYR A 58 -7.30 7.59 -10.17
N HIS A 59 -6.28 8.04 -9.45
CA HIS A 59 -5.84 9.45 -9.47
C HIS A 59 -4.87 9.80 -10.60
N GLY A 60 -4.64 8.90 -11.56
CA GLY A 60 -3.84 9.16 -12.75
C GLY A 60 -2.33 9.16 -12.51
N CYS A 61 -1.85 8.45 -11.48
CA CYS A 61 -0.43 8.31 -11.20
C CYS A 61 0.20 7.17 -12.03
N LYS A 62 1.52 7.26 -12.23
CA LYS A 62 2.34 6.13 -12.67
C LYS A 62 2.73 5.31 -11.45
N VAL A 63 2.50 4.00 -11.48
CA VAL A 63 2.68 3.12 -10.31
C VAL A 63 3.70 2.04 -10.62
N ILE A 64 4.78 2.06 -9.84
CA ILE A 64 5.85 1.06 -9.85
C ILE A 64 5.75 0.27 -8.55
N VAL A 65 5.88 -1.06 -8.61
CA VAL A 65 5.83 -1.89 -7.41
C VAL A 65 6.93 -2.94 -7.38
N THR A 66 7.38 -3.30 -6.18
CA THR A 66 8.27 -4.44 -5.97
C THR A 66 7.50 -5.61 -5.37
N VAL A 67 7.77 -6.81 -5.84
CA VAL A 67 7.16 -8.08 -5.39
C VAL A 67 8.16 -9.22 -5.38
N GLY A 68 7.85 -10.34 -4.71
CA GLY A 68 8.80 -11.44 -4.50
C GLY A 68 8.65 -12.65 -5.42
N ASN A 69 7.63 -12.72 -6.30
CA ASN A 69 7.43 -13.86 -7.20
C ASN A 69 6.51 -13.54 -8.37
N LYS A 70 6.48 -14.45 -9.36
CA LYS A 70 5.71 -14.28 -10.62
C LYS A 70 4.20 -14.16 -10.42
N LYS A 71 3.61 -14.93 -9.49
CA LYS A 71 2.18 -14.87 -9.18
C LYS A 71 1.78 -13.47 -8.70
N LYS A 72 2.61 -12.86 -7.85
CA LYS A 72 2.43 -11.50 -7.35
C LYS A 72 2.64 -10.45 -8.44
N GLU A 73 3.57 -10.67 -9.37
CA GLU A 73 3.75 -9.78 -10.54
C GLU A 73 2.46 -9.71 -11.36
N ILE A 74 1.90 -10.87 -11.72
CA ILE A 74 0.68 -10.95 -12.52
C ILE A 74 -0.48 -10.23 -11.81
N ALA A 75 -0.63 -10.46 -10.50
CA ALA A 75 -1.68 -9.82 -9.72
C ALA A 75 -1.56 -8.29 -9.69
N CYS A 76 -0.35 -7.76 -9.46
CA CYS A 76 -0.13 -6.31 -9.42
C CYS A 76 -0.32 -5.66 -10.81
N ARG A 77 0.07 -6.32 -11.90
CA ARG A 77 -0.22 -5.85 -13.26
C ARG A 77 -1.71 -5.78 -13.54
N LYS A 78 -2.48 -6.80 -13.12
CA LYS A 78 -3.96 -6.80 -13.26
C LYS A 78 -4.64 -5.68 -12.46
N LEU A 79 -4.01 -5.21 -11.38
CA LEU A 79 -4.50 -4.07 -10.60
C LEU A 79 -4.12 -2.72 -11.21
N GLY A 80 -3.32 -2.70 -12.29
CA GLY A 80 -2.96 -1.50 -13.03
C GLY A 80 -1.56 -0.96 -12.75
N ALA A 81 -0.67 -1.69 -12.06
CA ALA A 81 0.72 -1.26 -11.89
C ALA A 81 1.44 -1.19 -13.25
N ASP A 82 2.06 -0.05 -13.54
CA ASP A 82 2.73 0.23 -14.83
C ASP A 82 4.05 -0.55 -14.94
N LEU A 83 4.81 -0.65 -13.84
CA LEU A 83 6.02 -1.48 -13.74
C LEU A 83 5.95 -2.36 -12.49
N VAL A 84 6.19 -3.66 -12.66
CA VAL A 84 6.25 -4.61 -11.56
C VAL A 84 7.60 -5.31 -11.58
N ILE A 85 8.36 -5.17 -10.50
CA ILE A 85 9.73 -5.65 -10.37
C ILE A 85 9.79 -6.80 -9.37
N ASN A 86 10.31 -7.92 -9.80
CA ASN A 86 10.63 -9.03 -8.90
C ASN A 86 12.01 -8.80 -8.27
N TYR A 87 12.03 -8.31 -7.04
CA TYR A 87 13.27 -7.97 -6.33
C TYR A 87 14.19 -9.18 -6.04
N LYS A 88 13.72 -10.42 -6.22
CA LYS A 88 14.55 -11.62 -6.12
C LYS A 88 15.35 -11.91 -7.38
N LYS A 89 14.94 -11.33 -8.52
CA LYS A 89 15.56 -11.56 -9.82
C LYS A 89 16.28 -10.33 -10.36
N ASN A 90 15.74 -9.15 -10.08
CA ASN A 90 16.18 -7.90 -10.67
C ASN A 90 16.54 -6.88 -9.58
N ASN A 91 17.53 -6.05 -9.84
CA ASN A 91 17.83 -4.89 -9.01
C ASN A 91 16.78 -3.81 -9.28
N PHE A 92 15.95 -3.51 -8.29
CA PHE A 92 14.85 -2.57 -8.44
C PHE A 92 15.32 -1.14 -8.72
N TYR A 93 16.48 -0.73 -8.19
CA TYR A 93 17.05 0.60 -8.45
C TYR A 93 17.33 0.77 -9.95
N ILE A 94 18.05 -0.17 -10.56
CA ILE A 94 18.41 -0.15 -11.98
C ILE A 94 17.15 -0.16 -12.84
N GLU A 95 16.20 -1.05 -12.56
CA GLU A 95 14.94 -1.15 -13.32
C GLU A 95 14.13 0.15 -13.29
N ILE A 96 14.06 0.80 -12.11
CA ILE A 96 13.34 2.07 -11.98
C ILE A 96 14.04 3.20 -12.70
N MET A 97 15.36 3.32 -12.57
CA MET A 97 16.13 4.36 -13.28
C MET A 97 16.00 4.22 -14.78
N ASN A 98 16.09 3.01 -15.33
CA ASN A 98 15.87 2.74 -16.74
C ASN A 98 14.44 3.12 -17.17
N TYR A 99 13.41 2.67 -16.44
CA TYR A 99 12.01 2.96 -16.75
C TYR A 99 11.70 4.46 -16.70
N THR A 100 12.28 5.17 -15.75
CA THR A 100 12.06 6.61 -15.56
C THR A 100 13.03 7.48 -16.37
N LYS A 101 13.88 6.89 -17.20
CA LYS A 101 14.93 7.62 -17.97
C LYS A 101 15.81 8.45 -17.03
N ASN A 102 16.26 7.85 -15.94
CA ASN A 102 17.08 8.46 -14.88
C ASN A 102 16.42 9.63 -14.11
N LEU A 103 15.10 9.80 -14.24
CA LEU A 103 14.39 10.85 -13.49
C LEU A 103 14.04 10.45 -12.06
N GLY A 104 13.97 9.15 -11.76
CA GLY A 104 13.53 8.64 -10.46
C GLY A 104 12.03 8.81 -10.20
N VAL A 105 11.61 8.80 -8.94
CA VAL A 105 10.21 8.78 -8.52
C VAL A 105 9.86 9.96 -7.61
N ASN A 106 8.58 10.37 -7.59
CA ASN A 106 8.11 11.47 -6.75
C ASN A 106 7.87 11.03 -5.29
N ILE A 107 7.32 9.84 -5.13
CA ILE A 107 6.93 9.32 -3.82
C ILE A 107 7.30 7.85 -3.72
N ILE A 108 7.77 7.44 -2.55
CA ILE A 108 8.00 6.04 -2.20
C ILE A 108 7.17 5.71 -0.98
N LEU A 109 6.34 4.68 -1.08
CA LEU A 109 5.65 4.07 0.05
C LEU A 109 6.44 2.84 0.50
N ASP A 110 7.08 2.95 1.66
CA ASP A 110 8.03 1.95 2.14
C ASP A 110 7.55 1.23 3.40
N MET A 111 7.61 -0.10 3.35
CA MET A 111 7.41 -0.99 4.49
C MET A 111 8.65 -1.85 4.81
N ILE A 112 9.73 -1.69 4.04
CA ILE A 112 10.92 -2.54 4.14
C ILE A 112 11.92 -1.97 5.15
N GLY A 113 12.20 -0.67 5.09
CA GLY A 113 13.12 0.01 5.99
C GLY A 113 14.59 -0.19 5.61
N LYS A 114 15.41 -0.57 6.59
CA LYS A 114 16.88 -0.57 6.52
C LYS A 114 17.45 -1.03 5.18
N LYS A 115 17.02 -2.20 4.69
CA LYS A 115 17.61 -2.82 3.49
C LYS A 115 17.49 -1.97 2.23
N TYR A 116 16.41 -1.19 2.08
CA TYR A 116 16.14 -0.41 0.86
C TYR A 116 16.34 1.09 1.05
N PHE A 117 16.68 1.52 2.25
CA PHE A 117 16.68 2.92 2.62
C PHE A 117 17.61 3.78 1.74
N LYS A 118 18.87 3.33 1.52
CA LYS A 118 19.84 4.04 0.67
C LYS A 118 19.35 4.15 -0.78
N ASP A 119 18.89 3.03 -1.35
CA ASP A 119 18.39 3.01 -2.73
C ASP A 119 17.14 3.87 -2.87
N ASN A 120 16.26 3.86 -1.87
CA ASN A 120 15.07 4.70 -1.85
C ASN A 120 15.41 6.19 -1.92
N LEU A 121 16.38 6.66 -1.15
CA LEU A 121 16.81 8.06 -1.19
C LEU A 121 17.40 8.43 -2.55
N SER A 122 18.20 7.55 -3.14
CA SER A 122 18.82 7.76 -4.46
C SER A 122 17.82 7.73 -5.61
N LEU A 123 16.67 7.05 -5.43
CA LEU A 123 15.59 7.00 -6.42
C LEU A 123 14.68 8.23 -6.39
N LEU A 124 14.68 8.98 -5.29
CA LEU A 124 13.82 10.15 -5.18
C LEU A 124 14.34 11.31 -6.06
N ARG A 125 13.46 11.86 -6.87
CA ARG A 125 13.73 13.10 -7.61
C ARG A 125 13.69 14.32 -6.69
N ASP A 126 14.00 15.48 -7.26
CA ASP A 126 13.89 16.74 -6.53
C ASP A 126 12.53 16.88 -5.81
N LYS A 127 12.56 17.27 -4.53
CA LYS A 127 11.40 17.36 -3.61
C LYS A 127 10.65 16.05 -3.43
N GLY A 128 11.30 14.92 -3.71
CA GLY A 128 10.72 13.59 -3.54
C GLY A 128 10.46 13.25 -2.08
N LYS A 129 9.51 12.33 -1.85
CA LYS A 129 9.07 11.98 -0.50
C LYS A 129 9.20 10.48 -0.24
N LEU A 130 9.86 10.13 0.86
CA LEU A 130 9.88 8.77 1.41
C LEU A 130 8.87 8.67 2.55
N LEU A 131 7.85 7.84 2.37
CA LEU A 131 6.75 7.61 3.32
C LEU A 131 6.92 6.24 3.96
N ILE A 132 7.43 6.21 5.19
CA ILE A 132 7.72 4.98 5.93
C ILE A 132 6.47 4.56 6.71
N ILE A 133 6.00 3.35 6.47
CA ILE A 133 4.83 2.76 7.16
C ILE A 133 5.15 1.52 7.97
N ALA A 134 6.33 0.91 7.75
CA ALA A 134 6.90 -0.20 8.51
C ALA A 134 8.40 -0.31 8.21
N PHE A 135 9.09 -1.23 8.92
CA PHE A 135 10.52 -1.49 8.76
C PHE A 135 10.84 -2.98 8.94
N LEU A 136 10.32 -3.80 8.02
CA LEU A 136 10.40 -5.26 8.09
C LEU A 136 11.84 -5.81 8.13
N THR A 137 12.83 -5.04 7.66
CA THR A 137 14.25 -5.44 7.65
C THR A 137 15.12 -4.68 8.67
N GLY A 138 14.49 -3.91 9.55
CA GLY A 138 15.16 -3.14 10.60
C GLY A 138 14.85 -1.64 10.50
N ASN A 139 14.96 -0.97 11.64
CA ASN A 139 14.57 0.42 11.87
C ASN A 139 15.75 1.39 12.02
N ILE A 140 16.99 0.91 11.99
CA ILE A 140 18.20 1.72 12.08
C ILE A 140 18.96 1.64 10.76
N SER A 141 19.25 2.79 10.15
CA SER A 141 20.00 2.90 8.90
C SER A 141 20.88 4.13 8.90
N GLU A 142 22.02 4.05 8.22
CA GLU A 142 22.86 5.20 7.93
C GLU A 142 22.25 6.02 6.78
N ILE A 143 22.46 7.32 6.82
CA ILE A 143 21.92 8.27 5.85
C ILE A 143 23.02 9.19 5.33
N ASP A 144 23.08 9.34 4.01
CA ASP A 144 23.83 10.42 3.37
C ASP A 144 22.98 11.71 3.36
N LEU A 145 23.29 12.62 4.25
CA LEU A 145 22.59 13.90 4.38
C LEU A 145 22.70 14.78 3.13
N ASN A 146 23.74 14.58 2.30
CA ASN A 146 23.92 15.32 1.06
C ASN A 146 22.79 15.01 0.06
N LEU A 147 22.28 13.76 0.02
CA LEU A 147 21.12 13.42 -0.82
C LEU A 147 19.88 14.22 -0.42
N ILE A 148 19.64 14.39 0.88
CA ILE A 148 18.51 15.17 1.39
C ILE A 148 18.67 16.63 1.00
N LEU A 149 19.83 17.20 1.26
CA LEU A 149 20.13 18.61 1.01
C LEU A 149 20.02 18.94 -0.48
N LYS A 150 20.73 18.17 -1.34
CA LYS A 150 20.78 18.39 -2.77
C LYS A 150 19.40 18.29 -3.44
N ASN A 151 18.60 17.31 -3.05
CA ASN A 151 17.31 17.03 -3.69
C ASN A 151 16.13 17.51 -2.84
N ARG A 152 16.34 18.26 -1.75
CA ARG A 152 15.28 18.79 -0.88
C ARG A 152 14.26 17.70 -0.49
N LEU A 153 14.76 16.50 -0.13
CA LEU A 153 13.94 15.35 0.15
C LEU A 153 13.13 15.49 1.45
N VAL A 154 11.97 14.89 1.48
CA VAL A 154 11.15 14.76 2.68
C VAL A 154 11.12 13.29 3.09
N ILE A 155 11.63 13.00 4.28
CA ILE A 155 11.56 11.67 4.91
C ILE A 155 10.57 11.78 6.05
N THR A 156 9.53 10.98 6.04
CA THR A 156 8.50 10.97 7.08
C THR A 156 7.91 9.58 7.24
N GLY A 157 7.19 9.39 8.33
CA GLY A 157 6.49 8.14 8.61
C GLY A 157 5.14 8.38 9.27
N SER A 158 4.33 7.36 9.33
CA SER A 158 3.05 7.44 9.99
C SER A 158 2.66 6.15 10.68
N THR A 159 1.91 6.30 11.76
CA THR A 159 1.18 5.22 12.40
C THR A 159 -0.30 5.61 12.47
N LEU A 160 -1.20 4.64 12.39
CA LEU A 160 -2.63 4.89 12.46
C LEU A 160 -3.19 4.68 13.88
N ARG A 161 -2.67 3.67 14.58
CA ARG A 161 -3.21 3.24 15.87
C ARG A 161 -3.26 4.35 16.94
N PRO A 162 -2.20 5.14 17.18
CA PRO A 162 -2.18 6.17 18.22
C PRO A 162 -2.89 7.47 17.82
N ARG A 163 -3.40 7.61 16.60
CA ARG A 163 -4.11 8.83 16.18
C ARG A 163 -5.38 9.02 16.97
N THR A 164 -5.74 10.26 17.21
CA THR A 164 -6.95 10.66 17.91
C THR A 164 -8.22 10.20 17.19
N ASN A 165 -9.32 10.07 17.92
CA ASN A 165 -10.60 9.74 17.30
C ASN A 165 -11.08 10.83 16.33
N ALA A 166 -10.75 12.10 16.59
CA ALA A 166 -11.06 13.22 15.69
C ALA A 166 -10.34 13.09 14.34
N GLU A 167 -9.03 12.77 14.36
CA GLU A 167 -8.25 12.53 13.14
C GLU A 167 -8.79 11.34 12.36
N LYS A 168 -9.05 10.21 13.04
CA LYS A 168 -9.64 9.02 12.42
C LYS A 168 -11.01 9.32 11.80
N ALA A 169 -11.84 10.12 12.47
CA ALA A 169 -13.14 10.53 11.95
C ALA A 169 -13.00 11.44 10.72
N ARG A 170 -12.04 12.36 10.70
CA ARG A 170 -11.72 13.19 9.53
C ARG A 170 -11.33 12.33 8.34
N ILE A 171 -10.40 11.40 8.53
CA ILE A 171 -9.97 10.46 7.49
C ILE A 171 -11.16 9.64 6.98
N ALA A 172 -11.98 9.10 7.88
CA ALA A 172 -13.17 8.32 7.54
C ALA A 172 -14.17 9.11 6.65
N LYS A 173 -14.44 10.37 7.00
CA LYS A 173 -15.32 11.25 6.21
C LYS A 173 -14.79 11.44 4.79
N ILE A 174 -13.50 11.68 4.64
CA ILE A 174 -12.88 11.92 3.33
C ILE A 174 -12.87 10.64 2.50
N ILE A 175 -12.50 9.50 3.09
CA ILE A 175 -12.52 8.20 2.41
C ILE A 175 -13.94 7.88 1.94
N LYS A 176 -14.96 8.07 2.79
CA LYS A 176 -16.36 7.87 2.42
C LYS A 176 -16.75 8.75 1.24
N LYS A 177 -16.43 10.05 1.31
CA LYS A 177 -16.77 11.01 0.24
C LYS A 177 -16.15 10.61 -1.11
N ASN A 178 -14.89 10.17 -1.11
CA ASN A 178 -14.12 10.02 -2.35
C ASN A 178 -14.18 8.60 -2.93
N TYR A 179 -14.35 7.56 -2.10
CA TYR A 179 -14.13 6.18 -2.55
C TYR A 179 -15.32 5.25 -2.35
N TRP A 180 -16.37 5.62 -1.57
CA TRP A 180 -17.50 4.73 -1.30
C TRP A 180 -18.24 4.33 -2.58
N GLN A 181 -18.52 5.30 -3.45
CA GLN A 181 -19.15 5.02 -4.75
C GLN A 181 -18.27 4.16 -5.67
N LEU A 182 -16.93 4.29 -5.57
CA LEU A 182 -16.03 3.48 -6.36
C LEU A 182 -16.01 2.02 -5.89
N LEU A 183 -16.13 1.81 -4.59
CA LEU A 183 -16.30 0.48 -3.99
C LEU A 183 -17.65 -0.13 -4.43
N GLU A 184 -18.74 0.62 -4.33
CA GLU A 184 -20.10 0.18 -4.72
C GLU A 184 -20.17 -0.20 -6.20
N LYS A 185 -19.49 0.56 -7.07
CA LYS A 185 -19.36 0.29 -8.52
C LYS A 185 -18.29 -0.73 -8.87
N LYS A 186 -17.58 -1.27 -7.89
CA LYS A 186 -16.46 -2.23 -8.05
C LYS A 186 -15.31 -1.72 -8.94
N ILE A 187 -15.18 -0.40 -9.09
CA ILE A 187 -14.05 0.24 -9.79
C ILE A 187 -12.76 0.01 -8.99
N ILE A 188 -12.85 0.11 -7.67
CA ILE A 188 -11.84 -0.32 -6.72
C ILE A 188 -12.44 -1.38 -5.80
N LYS A 189 -11.63 -2.32 -5.34
CA LYS A 189 -12.10 -3.39 -4.46
C LYS A 189 -11.02 -3.84 -3.49
N PRO A 190 -11.37 -4.24 -2.26
CA PRO A 190 -10.45 -4.92 -1.39
C PRO A 190 -10.06 -6.28 -1.99
N ILE A 191 -8.77 -6.56 -2.03
CA ILE A 191 -8.26 -7.84 -2.52
C ILE A 191 -8.14 -8.79 -1.34
N ILE A 192 -8.90 -9.88 -1.37
CA ILE A 192 -8.91 -10.90 -0.31
C ILE A 192 -8.28 -12.17 -0.86
N TYR A 193 -7.22 -12.62 -0.21
CA TYR A 193 -6.52 -13.84 -0.58
C TYR A 193 -7.22 -15.08 -0.06
N LYS A 194 -7.55 -15.06 1.24
CA LYS A 194 -8.19 -16.18 1.92
C LYS A 194 -8.95 -15.72 3.16
N THR A 195 -10.01 -16.45 3.47
CA THR A 195 -10.77 -16.29 4.70
C THR A 195 -10.55 -17.49 5.61
N PHE A 196 -10.55 -17.25 6.93
CA PHE A 196 -10.47 -18.30 7.94
C PHE A 196 -11.56 -18.07 8.98
N LYS A 197 -12.04 -19.16 9.60
CA LYS A 197 -12.85 -19.08 10.80
C LYS A 197 -12.01 -18.50 11.95
N LEU A 198 -12.62 -17.78 12.87
CA LEU A 198 -11.88 -17.17 13.98
C LEU A 198 -11.10 -18.22 14.80
N ARG A 199 -11.65 -19.42 14.98
CA ARG A 199 -10.96 -20.54 15.65
C ARG A 199 -9.70 -21.03 14.92
N ASP A 200 -9.57 -20.76 13.62
CA ASP A 200 -8.41 -21.13 12.77
C ASP A 200 -7.37 -20.01 12.68
N VAL A 201 -7.39 -19.05 13.62
CA VAL A 201 -6.48 -17.87 13.62
C VAL A 201 -5.01 -18.27 13.50
N LYS A 202 -4.58 -19.38 14.12
CA LYS A 202 -3.20 -19.90 14.01
C LYS A 202 -2.81 -20.15 12.55
N LYS A 203 -3.68 -20.79 11.75
CA LYS A 203 -3.46 -21.05 10.33
C LYS A 203 -3.37 -19.75 9.51
N ALA A 204 -4.17 -18.74 9.89
CA ALA A 204 -4.14 -17.44 9.25
C ALA A 204 -2.81 -16.70 9.53
N HIS A 205 -2.30 -16.76 10.77
CA HIS A 205 -0.98 -16.22 11.11
C HIS A 205 0.15 -16.92 10.36
N MET A 206 0.16 -18.26 10.31
CA MET A 206 1.15 -19.01 9.54
C MET A 206 1.16 -18.62 8.06
N LEU A 207 -0.02 -18.42 7.46
CA LEU A 207 -0.12 -17.94 6.08
C LEU A 207 0.37 -16.48 5.95
N MET A 208 0.12 -15.63 6.92
CA MET A 208 0.64 -14.24 6.91
C MET A 208 2.18 -14.24 6.95
N GLU A 209 2.76 -15.04 7.83
CA GLU A 209 4.22 -15.14 8.03
C GLU A 209 4.92 -15.76 6.81
N SER A 210 4.29 -16.69 6.09
CA SER A 210 4.84 -17.26 4.84
C SER A 210 5.01 -16.21 3.74
N SER A 211 4.36 -15.06 3.86
CA SER A 211 4.34 -14.02 2.83
C SER A 211 3.85 -14.49 1.46
N GLU A 212 3.07 -15.56 1.36
CA GLU A 212 2.53 -16.05 0.09
C GLU A 212 1.28 -15.30 -0.38
N HIS A 213 0.56 -14.69 0.55
CA HIS A 213 -0.71 -14.03 0.29
C HIS A 213 -0.59 -12.82 -0.67
N ILE A 214 -1.72 -12.50 -1.32
CA ILE A 214 -1.92 -11.31 -2.14
C ILE A 214 -3.15 -10.58 -1.61
N GLY A 215 -3.01 -9.35 -1.14
CA GLY A 215 -4.09 -8.63 -0.47
C GLY A 215 -4.25 -9.02 0.99
N LYS A 216 -5.49 -9.17 1.45
CA LYS A 216 -5.84 -9.38 2.86
C LYS A 216 -6.19 -10.83 3.16
N ILE A 217 -5.91 -11.24 4.39
CA ILE A 217 -6.44 -12.44 5.03
C ILE A 217 -7.50 -11.97 6.00
N VAL A 218 -8.70 -12.53 5.93
CA VAL A 218 -9.85 -12.11 6.75
C VAL A 218 -10.29 -13.24 7.66
N LEU A 219 -10.48 -12.93 8.93
CA LEU A 219 -11.10 -13.83 9.91
C LEU A 219 -12.60 -13.53 10.01
N TYR A 220 -13.42 -14.55 10.09
CA TYR A 220 -14.87 -14.39 10.26
C TYR A 220 -15.40 -15.25 11.38
N ASN A 221 -16.48 -14.77 12.02
CA ASN A 221 -17.24 -15.55 13.01
C ASN A 221 -18.31 -16.37 12.27
N GLU A 222 -18.37 -17.68 12.52
CA GLU A 222 -19.32 -18.61 11.90
C GLU A 222 -20.77 -18.24 12.14
N ASN A 223 -21.06 -17.67 13.30
CA ASN A 223 -22.43 -17.28 13.69
C ASN A 223 -23.02 -16.14 12.85
N LEU A 224 -22.17 -15.37 12.12
CA LEU A 224 -22.62 -14.29 11.25
C LEU A 224 -23.02 -14.75 9.84
N ARG A 225 -22.70 -16.00 9.45
CA ARG A 225 -23.14 -16.56 8.14
C ARG A 225 -24.60 -17.00 8.11
N ARG A 226 -25.20 -17.29 9.26
CA ARG A 226 -26.59 -17.78 9.34
C ARG A 226 -27.67 -16.71 9.12
N ASN A 227 -27.30 -15.43 9.07
CA ASN A 227 -28.27 -14.33 8.96
C ASN A 227 -28.30 -13.66 7.56
N ASN A 228 -27.63 -14.24 6.55
CA ASN A 228 -27.56 -13.66 5.19
C ASN A 228 -27.83 -14.69 4.07
N GLU A 229 -28.55 -15.80 4.39
CA GLU A 229 -29.16 -16.71 3.39
C GLU A 229 -30.66 -16.40 3.27
#